data_2c18fd9feaf869c2e775ea6745d1c6a1
#
_entry.id   2c18fd9feaf869c2e775ea6745d1c6a1
#
_cell.length_a   1.000
_cell.length_b   1.000
_cell.length_c   1.000
_cell.angle_alpha   90.00
_cell.angle_beta   90.00
_cell.angle_gamma   90.00
#
_symmetry.space_group_name_H-M   'P 1'
#
loop_
_entity.id
_entity.type
_entity.pdbx_description
1 polymer ?
#
loop_
_entity_poly.entity_id
_entity_poly.type
_entity_poly.pdbx_seq_one_letter_code
_entity_poly.pdbx_strand_id
1 'polypeptide(L)'
;EKALKDEAFFEKIKNSKIPVLLLLNKVDTATQELLEEQVQYWQELLPTVELHPISALSNFNVKNVFQRILELLPEAHPYYPKDQLTDKPERFFVNETIREKILIHYKKEIPYAVEIDTEEFFEDEDIIRMRSVIMVERDSQKGIIIGHKGSALKRVGVESRKDLEKFFGKQVHIELYVKVNKNWRSDSRQLKRFGYNG
;
A
#
# COMPACT_ATOMS: atom_id res chain seq x y z
N GLU A 1 -13.14 -15.89 -1.91
CA GLU A 1 -14.13 -16.91 -1.43
C GLU A 1 -13.75 -17.58 -0.10
N LYS A 2 -12.47 -17.84 0.18
CA LYS A 2 -12.07 -18.51 1.44
C LYS A 2 -12.14 -17.62 2.69
N ALA A 3 -12.00 -16.31 2.55
CA ALA A 3 -12.09 -15.34 3.67
C ALA A 3 -13.55 -15.08 4.12
N LEU A 4 -14.53 -15.47 3.32
CA LEU A 4 -15.97 -15.32 3.55
C LEU A 4 -16.57 -16.37 4.52
N LYS A 5 -15.76 -17.24 5.12
CA LYS A 5 -16.23 -18.31 6.02
C LYS A 5 -16.13 -17.99 7.51
N ASP A 6 -15.76 -16.77 7.87
CA ASP A 6 -15.75 -16.37 9.29
C ASP A 6 -17.13 -15.84 9.71
N GLU A 7 -18.01 -16.76 10.06
CA GLU A 7 -19.38 -16.44 10.57
C GLU A 7 -19.33 -15.45 11.74
N ALA A 8 -18.30 -15.55 12.59
CA ALA A 8 -18.13 -14.65 13.73
C ALA A 8 -17.84 -13.22 13.29
N PHE A 9 -17.12 -13.02 12.19
CA PHE A 9 -16.89 -11.71 11.60
C PHE A 9 -18.18 -11.10 11.03
N PHE A 10 -18.97 -11.89 10.29
CA PHE A 10 -20.26 -11.42 9.75
C PHE A 10 -21.26 -11.05 10.85
N GLU A 11 -21.32 -11.85 11.90
CA GLU A 11 -22.16 -11.55 13.05
C GLU A 11 -21.75 -10.24 13.75
N LYS A 12 -20.46 -9.95 13.85
CA LYS A 12 -19.99 -8.66 14.36
C LYS A 12 -20.44 -7.48 13.49
N ILE A 13 -20.41 -7.63 12.16
CA ILE A 13 -20.89 -6.59 11.24
C ILE A 13 -22.39 -6.39 11.40
N LYS A 14 -23.18 -7.47 11.34
CA LYS A 14 -24.66 -7.42 11.48
C LYS A 14 -25.11 -6.78 12.78
N ASN A 15 -24.40 -7.06 13.88
CA ASN A 15 -24.69 -6.54 15.20
C ASN A 15 -23.97 -5.21 15.52
N SER A 16 -23.30 -4.61 14.56
CA SER A 16 -22.59 -3.34 14.75
C SER A 16 -23.58 -2.22 15.06
N LYS A 17 -23.27 -1.45 16.12
CA LYS A 17 -24.01 -0.23 16.46
C LYS A 17 -23.45 1.02 15.78
N ILE A 18 -22.31 0.89 15.12
CA ILE A 18 -21.68 1.97 14.34
C ILE A 18 -22.00 1.78 12.86
N PRO A 19 -22.07 2.86 12.07
CA PRO A 19 -22.24 2.78 10.63
C PRO A 19 -21.13 1.93 10.00
N VAL A 20 -21.51 1.05 9.08
CA VAL A 20 -20.57 0.20 8.34
C VAL A 20 -20.70 0.52 6.84
N LEU A 21 -19.58 0.87 6.22
CA LEU A 21 -19.49 1.06 4.78
C LEU A 21 -18.83 -0.17 4.15
N LEU A 22 -19.53 -0.83 3.22
CA LEU A 22 -18.99 -1.96 2.46
C LEU A 22 -18.55 -1.46 1.08
N LEU A 23 -17.25 -1.52 0.81
CA LEU A 23 -16.68 -1.05 -0.45
C LEU A 23 -16.43 -2.22 -1.40
N LEU A 24 -17.19 -2.27 -2.51
CA LEU A 24 -16.92 -3.20 -3.62
C LEU A 24 -15.89 -2.57 -4.55
N ASN A 25 -14.62 -2.92 -4.34
CA ASN A 25 -13.52 -2.32 -5.10
C ASN A 25 -13.24 -3.06 -6.41
N LYS A 26 -12.52 -2.39 -7.32
CA LYS A 26 -12.09 -2.86 -8.65
C LYS A 26 -13.24 -2.99 -9.66
N VAL A 27 -14.24 -2.11 -9.58
CA VAL A 27 -15.35 -2.12 -10.55
C VAL A 27 -14.89 -1.84 -11.99
N ASP A 28 -13.71 -1.26 -12.17
CA ASP A 28 -13.06 -1.06 -13.46
C ASP A 28 -12.70 -2.36 -14.19
N THR A 29 -12.66 -3.50 -13.49
CA THR A 29 -12.37 -4.83 -14.04
C THR A 29 -13.59 -5.73 -14.14
N ALA A 30 -14.76 -5.28 -13.70
CA ALA A 30 -16.00 -6.04 -13.68
C ALA A 30 -16.92 -5.62 -14.85
N THR A 31 -17.75 -6.56 -15.33
CA THR A 31 -18.87 -6.22 -16.20
C THR A 31 -20.02 -5.65 -15.36
N GLN A 32 -20.95 -4.96 -16.02
CA GLN A 32 -22.11 -4.38 -15.33
C GLN A 32 -22.97 -5.47 -14.69
N GLU A 33 -23.21 -6.57 -15.38
CA GLU A 33 -24.01 -7.70 -14.89
C GLU A 33 -23.39 -8.31 -13.63
N LEU A 34 -22.06 -8.52 -13.64
CA LEU A 34 -21.35 -9.04 -12.48
C LEU A 34 -21.42 -8.07 -11.28
N LEU A 35 -21.32 -6.77 -11.56
CA LEU A 35 -21.41 -5.76 -10.52
C LEU A 35 -22.80 -5.75 -9.88
N GLU A 36 -23.86 -5.78 -10.68
CA GLU A 36 -25.25 -5.83 -10.22
C GLU A 36 -25.52 -7.09 -9.37
N GLU A 37 -25.04 -8.26 -9.82
CA GLU A 37 -25.10 -9.51 -9.07
C GLU A 37 -24.40 -9.41 -7.71
N GLN A 38 -23.21 -8.83 -7.67
CA GLN A 38 -22.46 -8.65 -6.43
C GLN A 38 -23.13 -7.65 -5.50
N VAL A 39 -23.67 -6.56 -6.02
CA VAL A 39 -24.42 -5.56 -5.23
C VAL A 39 -25.64 -6.23 -4.58
N GLN A 40 -26.43 -6.97 -5.36
CA GLN A 40 -27.60 -7.67 -4.86
C GLN A 40 -27.22 -8.69 -3.78
N TYR A 41 -26.22 -9.53 -4.04
CA TYR A 41 -25.74 -10.53 -3.10
C TYR A 41 -25.36 -9.91 -1.73
N TRP A 42 -24.58 -8.83 -1.76
CA TRP A 42 -24.13 -8.19 -0.54
C TRP A 42 -25.25 -7.43 0.21
N GLN A 43 -26.19 -6.83 -0.52
CA GLN A 43 -27.37 -6.19 0.08
C GLN A 43 -28.29 -7.21 0.80
N GLU A 44 -28.44 -8.40 0.22
CA GLU A 44 -29.22 -9.47 0.85
C GLU A 44 -28.51 -10.05 2.08
N LEU A 45 -27.18 -10.22 2.01
CA LEU A 45 -26.39 -10.77 3.12
C LEU A 45 -26.22 -9.81 4.29
N LEU A 46 -26.05 -8.52 4.00
CA LEU A 46 -25.77 -7.45 4.96
C LEU A 46 -26.67 -6.24 4.74
N PRO A 47 -27.99 -6.35 5.02
CA PRO A 47 -28.96 -5.30 4.68
C PRO A 47 -28.78 -3.99 5.48
N THR A 48 -28.00 -4.01 6.56
CA THR A 48 -27.76 -2.85 7.42
C THR A 48 -26.51 -2.04 7.03
N VAL A 49 -25.74 -2.48 6.04
CA VAL A 49 -24.53 -1.76 5.61
C VAL A 49 -24.81 -0.84 4.42
N GLU A 50 -24.09 0.26 4.37
CA GLU A 50 -24.07 1.11 3.18
C GLU A 50 -23.07 0.54 2.16
N LEU A 51 -23.58 0.15 1.00
CA LEU A 51 -22.74 -0.48 -0.04
C LEU A 51 -22.30 0.55 -1.08
N HIS A 52 -21.01 0.63 -1.34
CA HIS A 52 -20.40 1.56 -2.29
C HIS A 52 -19.50 0.83 -3.30
N PRO A 53 -19.94 0.70 -4.55
CA PRO A 53 -19.03 0.29 -5.65
C PRO A 53 -17.98 1.37 -5.90
N ILE A 54 -16.70 0.98 -5.93
CA ILE A 54 -15.57 1.89 -6.14
C ILE A 54 -14.52 1.30 -7.09
N SER A 55 -13.70 2.14 -7.67
CA SER A 55 -12.39 1.78 -8.18
C SER A 55 -11.35 2.71 -7.61
N ALA A 56 -10.53 2.19 -6.71
CA ALA A 56 -9.41 2.95 -6.16
C ALA A 56 -8.39 3.33 -7.25
N LEU A 57 -8.20 2.47 -8.26
CA LEU A 57 -7.27 2.70 -9.37
C LEU A 57 -7.70 3.88 -10.26
N SER A 58 -8.97 3.91 -10.64
CA SER A 58 -9.53 4.97 -11.51
C SER A 58 -10.13 6.15 -10.76
N ASN A 59 -10.06 6.16 -9.42
CA ASN A 59 -10.72 7.12 -8.54
C ASN A 59 -12.25 7.19 -8.69
N PHE A 60 -12.87 6.14 -9.26
CA PHE A 60 -14.33 6.10 -9.39
C PHE A 60 -14.97 5.99 -8.01
N ASN A 61 -15.90 6.88 -7.72
CA ASN A 61 -16.69 6.97 -6.49
C ASN A 61 -15.89 7.14 -5.17
N VAL A 62 -14.56 7.28 -5.22
CA VAL A 62 -13.70 7.41 -4.03
C VAL A 62 -14.00 8.70 -3.26
N LYS A 63 -14.21 9.81 -3.98
CA LYS A 63 -14.53 11.11 -3.37
C LYS A 63 -15.85 11.07 -2.59
N ASN A 64 -16.89 10.41 -3.10
CA ASN A 64 -18.19 10.31 -2.44
C ASN A 64 -18.09 9.45 -1.17
N VAL A 65 -17.33 8.34 -1.23
CA VAL A 65 -17.06 7.54 -0.02
C VAL A 65 -16.30 8.35 1.04
N PHE A 66 -15.30 9.12 0.64
CA PHE A 66 -14.58 9.98 1.57
C PHE A 66 -15.48 11.03 2.20
N GLN A 67 -16.34 11.67 1.43
CA GLN A 67 -17.35 12.61 1.95
C GLN A 67 -18.29 11.90 2.92
N ARG A 68 -18.75 10.70 2.60
CA ARG A 68 -19.63 9.92 3.48
C ARG A 68 -18.95 9.54 4.79
N ILE A 69 -17.68 9.21 4.77
CA ILE A 69 -16.90 8.98 6.00
C ILE A 69 -16.88 10.24 6.87
N LEU A 70 -16.63 11.41 6.28
CA LEU A 70 -16.62 12.67 7.03
C LEU A 70 -17.98 12.98 7.68
N GLU A 71 -19.09 12.69 6.99
CA GLU A 71 -20.44 12.87 7.53
C GLU A 71 -20.77 11.94 8.71
N LEU A 72 -20.17 10.73 8.70
CA LEU A 72 -20.40 9.71 9.73
C LEU A 72 -19.50 9.88 10.95
N LEU A 73 -18.40 10.62 10.82
CA LEU A 73 -17.47 10.86 11.93
C LEU A 73 -18.09 11.83 12.94
N PRO A 74 -18.06 11.51 14.24
CA PRO A 74 -18.48 12.43 15.28
C PRO A 74 -17.49 13.60 15.40
N GLU A 75 -17.99 14.77 15.74
CA GLU A 75 -17.12 15.88 16.14
C GLU A 75 -16.40 15.52 17.45
N ALA A 76 -15.07 15.60 17.42
CA ALA A 76 -14.21 15.29 18.55
C ALA A 76 -12.96 16.18 18.56
N HIS A 77 -12.32 16.25 19.72
CA HIS A 77 -11.00 16.86 19.79
C HIS A 77 -9.98 16.02 19.00
N PRO A 78 -8.99 16.67 18.32
CA PRO A 78 -7.95 15.94 17.59
C PRO A 78 -7.18 15.02 18.56
N TYR A 79 -6.99 13.76 18.16
CA TYR A 79 -6.15 12.81 18.92
C TYR A 79 -4.66 13.08 18.72
N TYR A 80 -4.30 13.74 17.63
CA TYR A 80 -2.92 14.10 17.27
C TYR A 80 -2.80 15.61 17.08
N PRO A 81 -1.60 16.20 17.29
CA PRO A 81 -1.33 17.59 16.93
C PRO A 81 -1.71 17.86 15.46
N LYS A 82 -2.23 19.07 15.17
CA LYS A 82 -2.72 19.41 13.82
C LYS A 82 -1.63 19.48 12.76
N ASP A 83 -0.38 19.61 13.17
CA ASP A 83 0.84 19.61 12.36
C ASP A 83 1.43 18.21 12.17
N GLN A 84 0.91 17.21 12.89
CA GLN A 84 1.32 15.81 12.72
C GLN A 84 0.42 15.10 11.72
N LEU A 85 0.90 14.93 10.49
CA LEU A 85 0.15 14.28 9.41
C LEU A 85 0.04 12.74 9.58
N THR A 86 1.03 12.11 10.23
CA THR A 86 1.14 10.65 10.34
C THR A 86 2.00 10.24 11.54
N ASP A 87 1.84 9.00 11.99
CA ASP A 87 2.69 8.34 13.00
C ASP A 87 3.88 7.59 12.36
N LYS A 88 3.95 7.53 11.03
CA LYS A 88 4.99 6.82 10.30
C LYS A 88 6.21 7.69 10.07
N PRO A 89 7.43 7.14 10.22
CA PRO A 89 8.66 7.87 9.89
C PRO A 89 8.78 8.08 8.38
N GLU A 90 9.55 9.07 7.97
CA GLU A 90 9.78 9.42 6.56
C GLU A 90 10.31 8.23 5.74
N ARG A 91 11.18 7.42 6.34
CA ARG A 91 11.70 6.18 5.72
C ARG A 91 10.60 5.20 5.31
N PHE A 92 9.47 5.18 6.00
CA PHE A 92 8.33 4.36 5.62
C PHE A 92 7.79 4.79 4.25
N PHE A 93 7.60 6.10 4.03
CA PHE A 93 7.10 6.61 2.75
C PHE A 93 8.09 6.39 1.62
N VAL A 94 9.39 6.49 1.90
CA VAL A 94 10.43 6.14 0.93
C VAL A 94 10.31 4.68 0.50
N ASN A 95 10.23 3.76 1.47
CA ASN A 95 10.12 2.33 1.22
C ASN A 95 8.86 2.00 0.41
N GLU A 96 7.71 2.58 0.78
CA GLU A 96 6.44 2.31 0.09
C GLU A 96 6.41 2.93 -1.32
N THR A 97 7.02 4.09 -1.53
CA THR A 97 7.16 4.67 -2.88
C THR A 97 7.99 3.77 -3.79
N ILE A 98 9.12 3.23 -3.29
CA ILE A 98 9.94 2.28 -4.06
C ILE A 98 9.16 0.98 -4.32
N ARG A 99 8.43 0.47 -3.31
CA ARG A 99 7.59 -0.73 -3.42
C ARG A 99 6.51 -0.56 -4.50
N GLU A 100 5.86 0.59 -4.54
CA GLU A 100 4.87 0.92 -5.59
C GLU A 100 5.49 0.84 -6.99
N LYS A 101 6.68 1.41 -7.21
CA LYS A 101 7.34 1.34 -8.53
C LYS A 101 7.74 -0.09 -8.89
N ILE A 102 8.11 -0.91 -7.91
CA ILE A 102 8.35 -2.33 -8.12
C ILE A 102 7.05 -3.04 -8.52
N LEU A 103 5.94 -2.77 -7.87
CA LEU A 103 4.63 -3.32 -8.23
C LEU A 103 4.19 -2.96 -9.66
N ILE A 104 4.50 -1.74 -10.10
CA ILE A 104 4.15 -1.25 -11.45
C ILE A 104 5.02 -1.90 -12.53
N HIS A 105 6.33 -2.01 -12.30
CA HIS A 105 7.29 -2.39 -13.35
C HIS A 105 7.60 -3.86 -13.44
N TYR A 106 7.36 -4.64 -12.38
CA TYR A 106 7.65 -6.07 -12.36
C TYR A 106 6.37 -6.88 -12.28
N LYS A 107 6.45 -8.13 -12.75
CA LYS A 107 5.30 -9.04 -12.86
C LYS A 107 5.57 -10.33 -12.08
N LYS A 108 4.54 -11.19 -12.07
CA LYS A 108 4.55 -12.48 -11.40
C LYS A 108 4.84 -12.35 -9.91
N GLU A 109 5.77 -13.16 -9.39
CA GLU A 109 6.14 -13.24 -7.99
C GLU A 109 7.11 -12.13 -7.52
N ILE A 110 7.79 -11.44 -8.43
CA ILE A 110 8.85 -10.48 -8.07
C ILE A 110 8.37 -9.37 -7.13
N PRO A 111 7.24 -8.68 -7.40
CA PRO A 111 6.75 -7.61 -6.52
C PRO A 111 6.47 -8.08 -5.08
N TYR A 112 6.11 -9.35 -4.94
CA TYR A 112 5.76 -9.94 -3.65
C TYR A 112 6.95 -10.62 -2.95
N ALA A 113 8.10 -10.66 -3.63
CA ALA A 113 9.30 -11.32 -3.15
C ALA A 113 10.37 -10.35 -2.64
N VAL A 114 10.02 -9.07 -2.55
CA VAL A 114 10.96 -8.01 -2.15
C VAL A 114 10.63 -7.45 -0.77
N GLU A 115 11.66 -7.07 -0.05
CA GLU A 115 11.58 -6.17 1.10
C GLU A 115 12.47 -4.96 0.86
N ILE A 116 12.07 -3.81 1.37
CA ILE A 116 12.78 -2.55 1.15
C ILE A 116 13.11 -1.92 2.49
N ASP A 117 14.36 -1.57 2.67
CA ASP A 117 14.86 -0.92 3.87
C ASP A 117 15.72 0.29 3.49
N THR A 118 15.33 1.47 3.94
CA THR A 118 16.11 2.69 3.78
C THR A 118 17.15 2.76 4.89
N GLU A 119 18.39 2.33 4.58
CA GLU A 119 19.50 2.26 5.55
C GLU A 119 20.01 3.65 5.93
N GLU A 120 20.06 4.58 4.98
CA GLU A 120 20.54 5.95 5.19
C GLU A 120 19.50 6.97 4.73
N PHE A 121 19.28 8.00 5.54
CA PHE A 121 18.41 9.12 5.25
C PHE A 121 19.00 10.37 5.90
N PHE A 122 19.44 11.31 5.08
CA PHE A 122 20.03 12.58 5.48
C PHE A 122 19.25 13.71 4.84
N GLU A 123 18.68 14.56 5.65
CA GLU A 123 17.95 15.74 5.21
C GLU A 123 18.81 16.99 5.43
N ASP A 124 19.17 17.64 4.32
CA ASP A 124 19.78 18.96 4.32
C ASP A 124 18.70 20.02 4.00
N GLU A 125 19.09 21.30 3.97
CA GLU A 125 18.17 22.38 3.72
C GLU A 125 17.45 22.26 2.37
N ASP A 126 18.18 21.97 1.29
CA ASP A 126 17.67 21.92 -0.09
C ASP A 126 17.52 20.51 -0.67
N ILE A 127 18.16 19.52 -0.09
CA ILE A 127 18.23 18.17 -0.67
C ILE A 127 18.17 17.08 0.40
N ILE A 128 17.43 16.04 0.08
CA ILE A 128 17.40 14.80 0.87
C ILE A 128 18.22 13.74 0.15
N ARG A 129 19.18 13.14 0.86
CA ARG A 129 19.99 12.03 0.35
C ARG A 129 19.60 10.75 1.06
N MET A 130 19.33 9.72 0.30
CA MET A 130 18.92 8.44 0.85
C MET A 130 19.53 7.26 0.13
N ARG A 131 19.76 6.20 0.89
CA ARG A 131 20.20 4.90 0.38
C ARG A 131 19.21 3.84 0.81
N SER A 132 18.61 3.16 -0.17
CA SER A 132 17.65 2.10 0.08
C SER A 132 18.11 0.78 -0.53
N VAL A 133 17.87 -0.29 0.21
CA VAL A 133 18.22 -1.66 -0.17
C VAL A 133 16.95 -2.43 -0.47
N ILE A 134 16.90 -3.02 -1.66
CA ILE A 134 15.86 -3.96 -2.09
C ILE A 134 16.39 -5.37 -1.81
N MET A 135 15.80 -6.05 -0.86
CA MET A 135 16.16 -7.41 -0.49
C MET A 135 15.32 -8.42 -1.24
N VAL A 136 15.96 -9.46 -1.75
CA VAL A 136 15.36 -10.59 -2.45
C VAL A 136 15.89 -11.91 -1.90
N GLU A 137 15.18 -13.02 -2.14
CA GLU A 137 15.62 -14.32 -1.65
C GLU A 137 16.64 -15.04 -2.56
N ARG A 138 16.66 -14.74 -3.88
CA ARG A 138 17.42 -15.49 -4.88
C ARG A 138 18.20 -14.56 -5.82
N ASP A 139 19.35 -15.04 -6.30
CA ASP A 139 20.17 -14.33 -7.29
C ASP A 139 19.42 -14.09 -8.62
N SER A 140 18.55 -15.01 -9.04
CA SER A 140 17.70 -14.83 -10.21
C SER A 140 16.76 -13.63 -10.08
N GLN A 141 16.15 -13.43 -8.90
CA GLN A 141 15.31 -12.27 -8.60
C GLN A 141 16.12 -10.97 -8.62
N LYS A 142 17.34 -10.99 -8.03
CA LYS A 142 18.27 -9.86 -8.09
C LYS A 142 18.57 -9.46 -9.54
N GLY A 143 18.87 -10.45 -10.41
CA GLY A 143 19.12 -10.19 -11.83
C GLY A 143 17.93 -9.55 -12.53
N ILE A 144 16.69 -10.00 -12.24
CA ILE A 144 15.47 -9.44 -12.81
C ILE A 144 15.26 -7.99 -12.36
N ILE A 145 15.45 -7.69 -11.06
CA ILE A 145 15.27 -6.33 -10.52
C ILE A 145 16.31 -5.37 -11.09
N ILE A 146 17.56 -5.77 -11.21
CA ILE A 146 18.60 -4.94 -11.81
C ILE A 146 18.31 -4.71 -13.30
N GLY A 147 17.94 -5.77 -14.01
CA GLY A 147 17.71 -5.76 -15.44
C GLY A 147 18.98 -5.61 -16.27
N HIS A 148 18.80 -5.54 -17.59
CA HIS A 148 19.96 -5.41 -18.50
C HIS A 148 20.71 -4.11 -18.23
N LYS A 149 22.00 -4.22 -17.89
CA LYS A 149 22.90 -3.08 -17.54
C LYS A 149 22.29 -2.12 -16.50
N GLY A 150 21.46 -2.61 -15.58
CA GLY A 150 20.85 -1.79 -14.53
C GLY A 150 19.65 -0.95 -14.98
N SER A 151 19.16 -1.12 -16.20
CA SER A 151 18.12 -0.25 -16.78
C SER A 151 16.79 -0.33 -16.03
N ALA A 152 16.40 -1.51 -15.53
CA ALA A 152 15.15 -1.69 -14.81
C ALA A 152 15.21 -1.03 -13.43
N LEU A 153 16.29 -1.25 -12.68
CA LEU A 153 16.51 -0.61 -11.37
C LEU A 153 16.61 0.92 -11.49
N LYS A 154 17.29 1.40 -12.55
CA LYS A 154 17.39 2.85 -12.84
C LYS A 154 16.00 3.47 -13.06
N ARG A 155 15.08 2.77 -13.75
CA ARG A 155 13.70 3.24 -13.96
C ARG A 155 12.97 3.40 -12.62
N VAL A 156 13.02 2.38 -11.77
CA VAL A 156 12.45 2.43 -10.41
C VAL A 156 13.01 3.64 -9.65
N GLY A 157 14.33 3.82 -9.64
CA GLY A 157 14.97 4.95 -8.94
C GLY A 157 14.53 6.32 -9.46
N VAL A 158 14.46 6.50 -10.79
CA VAL A 158 14.03 7.77 -11.39
C VAL A 158 12.59 8.11 -11.06
N GLU A 159 11.68 7.13 -11.13
CA GLU A 159 10.26 7.36 -10.84
C GLU A 159 10.01 7.55 -9.34
N SER A 160 10.65 6.74 -8.49
CA SER A 160 10.59 6.94 -7.04
C SER A 160 11.10 8.34 -6.64
N ARG A 161 12.23 8.77 -7.20
CA ARG A 161 12.76 10.11 -6.93
C ARG A 161 11.76 11.20 -7.25
N LYS A 162 11.12 11.16 -8.42
CA LYS A 162 10.14 12.18 -8.83
C LYS A 162 8.95 12.28 -7.88
N ASP A 163 8.47 11.15 -7.38
CA ASP A 163 7.33 11.14 -6.47
C ASP A 163 7.75 11.56 -5.05
N LEU A 164 8.95 11.19 -4.62
CA LEU A 164 9.52 11.65 -3.34
C LEU A 164 9.83 13.15 -3.35
N GLU A 165 10.31 13.72 -4.48
CA GLU A 165 10.51 15.16 -4.65
C GLU A 165 9.18 15.93 -4.49
N LYS A 166 8.08 15.39 -5.03
CA LYS A 166 6.74 15.97 -4.83
C LYS A 166 6.26 15.85 -3.38
N PHE A 167 6.55 14.70 -2.75
CA PHE A 167 6.11 14.43 -1.39
C PHE A 167 6.83 15.32 -0.37
N PHE A 168 8.16 15.42 -0.48
CA PHE A 168 8.97 16.21 0.46
C PHE A 168 9.07 17.69 0.11
N GLY A 169 8.72 18.10 -1.13
CA GLY A 169 8.89 19.47 -1.59
C GLY A 169 10.35 19.91 -1.74
N LYS A 170 11.31 18.97 -1.75
CA LYS A 170 12.75 19.19 -1.83
C LYS A 170 13.36 18.33 -2.93
N GLN A 171 14.57 18.66 -3.36
CA GLN A 171 15.35 17.77 -4.22
C GLN A 171 15.66 16.46 -3.51
N VAL A 172 15.66 15.34 -4.27
CA VAL A 172 15.95 14.02 -3.74
C VAL A 172 17.08 13.36 -4.52
N HIS A 173 18.09 12.89 -3.79
CA HIS A 173 19.10 11.96 -4.29
C HIS A 173 18.87 10.59 -3.70
N ILE A 174 18.56 9.61 -4.54
CA ILE A 174 18.29 8.23 -4.13
C ILE A 174 19.28 7.25 -4.73
N GLU A 175 19.89 6.45 -3.88
CA GLU A 175 20.71 5.30 -4.27
C GLU A 175 19.97 4.00 -3.97
N LEU A 176 19.83 3.13 -4.98
CA LEU A 176 19.18 1.84 -4.85
C LEU A 176 20.19 0.70 -5.02
N TYR A 177 20.18 -0.22 -4.06
CA TYR A 177 20.97 -1.45 -4.08
C TYR A 177 20.08 -2.68 -4.01
N VAL A 178 20.50 -3.79 -4.64
CA VAL A 178 19.77 -5.06 -4.54
C VAL A 178 20.68 -6.08 -3.83
N LYS A 179 20.23 -6.58 -2.69
CA LYS A 179 20.91 -7.59 -1.88
C LYS A 179 20.13 -8.91 -1.89
N VAL A 180 20.83 -10.03 -1.96
CA VAL A 180 20.22 -11.35 -1.73
C VAL A 180 20.29 -11.64 -0.23
N ASN A 181 19.13 -11.85 0.36
CA ASN A 181 18.97 -12.25 1.75
C ASN A 181 18.12 -13.53 1.78
N LYS A 182 18.81 -14.67 1.82
CA LYS A 182 18.17 -15.98 1.74
C LYS A 182 17.26 -16.21 2.95
N ASN A 183 16.06 -16.73 2.67
CA ASN A 183 15.08 -17.13 3.71
C ASN A 183 14.62 -16.01 4.64
N TRP A 184 14.74 -14.74 4.28
CA TRP A 184 14.33 -13.63 5.13
C TRP A 184 12.85 -13.70 5.54
N ARG A 185 11.98 -14.27 4.69
CA ARG A 185 10.54 -14.47 4.97
C ARG A 185 10.26 -15.52 6.03
N SER A 186 11.21 -16.42 6.29
CA SER A 186 11.09 -17.48 7.28
C SER A 186 11.82 -17.15 8.59
N ASP A 187 12.56 -16.04 8.63
CA ASP A 187 13.27 -15.58 9.84
C ASP A 187 12.40 -14.59 10.61
N SER A 188 11.85 -15.05 11.73
CA SER A 188 10.97 -14.25 12.59
C SER A 188 11.64 -12.97 13.14
N ARG A 189 12.97 -12.96 13.30
CA ARG A 189 13.73 -11.79 13.76
C ARG A 189 13.81 -10.74 12.67
N GLN A 190 14.02 -11.17 11.42
CA GLN A 190 14.04 -10.26 10.27
C GLN A 190 12.65 -9.70 9.99
N LEU A 191 11.62 -10.54 10.05
CA LEU A 191 10.23 -10.09 9.89
C LEU A 191 9.85 -9.02 10.94
N LYS A 192 10.21 -9.23 12.21
CA LYS A 192 10.00 -8.21 13.25
C LYS A 192 10.76 -6.91 12.97
N ARG A 193 12.01 -7.00 12.49
CA ARG A 193 12.81 -5.84 12.10
C ARG A 193 12.14 -5.03 10.98
N PHE A 194 11.52 -5.70 10.02
CA PHE A 194 10.78 -5.07 8.92
C PHE A 194 9.37 -4.60 9.29
N GLY A 195 8.97 -4.78 10.56
CA GLY A 195 7.68 -4.32 11.05
C GLY A 195 6.52 -5.33 10.87
N TYR A 196 6.81 -6.54 10.44
CA TYR A 196 5.82 -7.64 10.41
C TYR A 196 5.65 -8.19 11.83
N ASN A 197 4.63 -7.72 12.52
CA ASN A 197 4.20 -8.31 13.78
C ASN A 197 3.36 -9.54 13.47
N GLY A 198 3.86 -10.72 13.84
CA GLY A 198 3.13 -11.99 13.78
C GLY A 198 2.10 -12.09 14.88
#